data_e4b4e0a658f9bc936090fa16ad06a6bc
#
_entry.id   e4b4e0a658f9bc936090fa16ad06a6bc
#
_cell.length_a   1.000
_cell.length_b   1.000
_cell.length_c   1.000
_cell.angle_alpha   90.00
_cell.angle_beta   90.00
_cell.angle_gamma   90.00
#
_symmetry.space_group_name_H-M   'P 1'
#
loop_
_entity.id
_entity.type
_entity.pdbx_description
1 polymer ?
#
loop_
_entity_poly.entity_id
_entity_poly.type
_entity_poly.pdbx_seq_one_letter_code
_entity_poly.pdbx_strand_id
1 'polypeptide(L)'
;NNDIFFEKKTYEKKYKITKVKKEKYQDVKIDTDLKLSLCTLTKYVGTEYPGKFSLINEINIFKKENIYKKNIINIKSHRLDRRFNIIENYMQYKKYFIDFKTSIRPTLNIKLQKPNKKIIKEIKNIKNNSLIIGGSSGIGNDLMKLFLINKKIKIIATYHKNRINIKQKNLIVLKADITNNLLSILRIMQKYKPLNIYYFATPLIDTRINSDTNYRSYYKYYVTIPLKLAKYSLKYNNNFFYPSSIFLNEKKKSNYTITKKIFEQKVKILKKDTDKIN
;
A
#
# COMPACT_ATOMS: atom_id res chain seq x y z
N ASN A 1 -14.23 -18.16 -10.09
CA ASN A 1 -14.71 -17.06 -10.94
C ASN A 1 -13.62 -16.38 -11.81
N ASN A 2 -12.39 -16.90 -11.83
CA ASN A 2 -11.32 -16.39 -12.72
C ASN A 2 -11.44 -16.92 -14.16
N ASP A 3 -12.17 -18.00 -14.38
CA ASP A 3 -12.28 -18.66 -15.68
C ASP A 3 -13.17 -17.90 -16.68
N ILE A 4 -14.10 -17.09 -16.20
CA ILE A 4 -15.06 -16.35 -17.04
C ILE A 4 -14.37 -15.28 -17.89
N PHE A 5 -13.24 -14.72 -17.42
CA PHE A 5 -12.51 -13.67 -18.15
C PHE A 5 -11.73 -14.18 -19.37
N PHE A 6 -11.44 -15.47 -19.43
CA PHE A 6 -10.59 -16.06 -20.48
C PHE A 6 -11.35 -16.75 -21.61
N GLU A 7 -12.69 -16.89 -21.49
CA GLU A 7 -13.49 -17.57 -22.52
C GLU A 7 -13.81 -16.70 -23.75
N LYS A 8 -13.84 -15.37 -23.61
CA LYS A 8 -14.17 -14.49 -24.75
C LYS A 8 -12.94 -14.17 -25.60
N LYS A 9 -12.92 -14.67 -26.84
CA LYS A 9 -11.89 -14.35 -27.85
C LYS A 9 -11.92 -12.88 -28.29
N THR A 10 -13.09 -12.23 -28.25
CA THR A 10 -13.29 -10.83 -28.65
C THR A 10 -14.30 -10.15 -27.71
N TYR A 11 -14.02 -8.92 -27.32
CA TYR A 11 -14.92 -8.09 -26.54
C TYR A 11 -15.00 -6.69 -27.16
N GLU A 12 -16.23 -6.19 -27.38
CA GLU A 12 -16.46 -4.86 -27.95
C GLU A 12 -17.33 -4.02 -27.03
N LYS A 13 -16.95 -2.74 -26.84
CA LYS A 13 -17.71 -1.77 -26.04
C LYS A 13 -17.78 -0.43 -26.77
N LYS A 14 -18.96 0.18 -26.75
CA LYS A 14 -19.20 1.50 -27.33
C LYS A 14 -19.62 2.47 -26.22
N TYR A 15 -18.97 3.63 -26.15
CA TYR A 15 -19.28 4.69 -25.20
C TYR A 15 -19.82 5.89 -25.98
N LYS A 16 -21.08 6.29 -25.70
CA LYS A 16 -21.67 7.52 -26.22
C LYS A 16 -21.21 8.70 -25.33
N ILE A 17 -20.61 9.68 -25.94
CA ILE A 17 -20.10 10.87 -25.25
C ILE A 17 -21.20 11.94 -25.26
N THR A 18 -21.78 12.24 -24.11
CA THR A 18 -22.85 13.23 -23.97
C THR A 18 -22.39 14.59 -23.46
N LYS A 19 -21.40 14.62 -22.56
CA LYS A 19 -20.79 15.88 -22.05
C LYS A 19 -19.36 15.65 -21.61
N VAL A 20 -18.47 16.60 -21.91
CA VAL A 20 -17.09 16.65 -21.41
C VAL A 20 -17.04 17.72 -20.31
N LYS A 21 -16.80 17.33 -19.06
CA LYS A 21 -16.48 18.31 -18.01
C LYS A 21 -15.09 18.91 -18.30
N LYS A 22 -15.01 20.23 -18.39
CA LYS A 22 -13.73 20.94 -18.46
C LYS A 22 -13.06 20.88 -17.09
N GLU A 23 -12.15 19.94 -16.87
CA GLU A 23 -11.29 19.93 -15.70
C GLU A 23 -10.04 20.75 -15.99
N LYS A 24 -9.69 21.61 -15.03
CA LYS A 24 -8.48 22.44 -15.09
C LYS A 24 -7.24 21.61 -14.72
N TYR A 25 -6.66 20.91 -15.67
CA TYR A 25 -5.27 20.47 -15.56
C TYR A 25 -4.40 21.46 -16.34
N GLN A 26 -3.61 22.26 -15.64
CA GLN A 26 -2.98 23.46 -16.19
C GLN A 26 -1.68 23.21 -16.97
N ASP A 27 -1.05 22.04 -16.84
CA ASP A 27 0.37 21.90 -17.23
C ASP A 27 0.66 21.11 -18.51
N VAL A 28 -0.34 20.50 -19.15
CA VAL A 28 -0.11 19.77 -20.39
C VAL A 28 -1.20 20.10 -21.41
N LYS A 29 -0.83 20.73 -22.53
CA LYS A 29 -1.71 21.00 -23.68
C LYS A 29 -1.99 19.71 -24.46
N ILE A 30 -2.82 18.83 -23.92
CA ILE A 30 -3.31 17.65 -24.64
C ILE A 30 -4.64 17.99 -25.31
N ASP A 31 -4.77 17.58 -26.58
CA ASP A 31 -6.03 17.65 -27.32
C ASP A 31 -7.18 17.03 -26.51
N THR A 32 -8.32 17.70 -26.46
CA THR A 32 -9.49 17.29 -25.66
C THR A 32 -9.99 15.90 -26.05
N ASP A 33 -9.98 15.57 -27.35
CA ASP A 33 -10.43 14.27 -27.84
C ASP A 33 -9.46 13.15 -27.41
N LEU A 34 -8.15 13.43 -27.41
CA LEU A 34 -7.14 12.51 -26.90
C LEU A 34 -7.27 12.30 -25.40
N LYS A 35 -7.46 13.39 -24.63
CA LYS A 35 -7.66 13.31 -23.18
C LYS A 35 -8.87 12.44 -22.85
N LEU A 36 -9.98 12.64 -23.56
CA LEU A 36 -11.19 11.86 -23.37
C LEU A 36 -10.98 10.38 -23.72
N SER A 37 -10.25 10.12 -24.79
CA SER A 37 -9.87 8.76 -25.20
C SER A 37 -9.09 8.05 -24.11
N LEU A 38 -8.05 8.69 -23.57
CA LEU A 38 -7.21 8.12 -22.50
C LEU A 38 -7.99 7.88 -21.20
N CYS A 39 -8.86 8.84 -20.79
CA CYS A 39 -9.73 8.66 -19.62
C CYS A 39 -10.73 7.49 -19.83
N THR A 40 -11.28 7.34 -21.03
CA THR A 40 -12.20 6.23 -21.33
C THR A 40 -11.46 4.90 -21.37
N LEU A 41 -10.24 4.87 -21.93
CA LEU A 41 -9.38 3.69 -21.94
C LEU A 41 -9.08 3.20 -20.52
N THR A 42 -8.65 4.11 -19.64
CA THR A 42 -8.34 3.75 -18.24
C THR A 42 -9.57 3.26 -17.49
N LYS A 43 -10.74 3.88 -17.72
CA LYS A 43 -12.01 3.40 -17.18
C LYS A 43 -12.33 2.01 -17.71
N TYR A 44 -12.29 1.80 -19.02
CA TYR A 44 -12.56 0.51 -19.63
C TYR A 44 -11.69 -0.60 -19.06
N VAL A 45 -10.37 -0.38 -19.03
CA VAL A 45 -9.41 -1.36 -18.52
C VAL A 45 -9.63 -1.67 -17.04
N GLY A 46 -9.90 -0.66 -16.22
CA GLY A 46 -10.04 -0.83 -14.77
C GLY A 46 -11.40 -1.35 -14.30
N THR A 47 -12.48 -1.13 -15.06
CA THR A 47 -13.85 -1.44 -14.62
C THR A 47 -14.61 -2.43 -15.50
N GLU A 48 -14.23 -2.58 -16.78
CA GLU A 48 -14.96 -3.40 -17.74
C GLU A 48 -14.15 -4.64 -18.14
N TYR A 49 -13.10 -4.44 -18.94
CA TYR A 49 -12.29 -5.55 -19.45
C TYR A 49 -10.82 -5.15 -19.63
N PRO A 50 -9.87 -5.89 -19.06
CA PRO A 50 -10.03 -7.09 -18.23
C PRO A 50 -10.56 -6.82 -16.82
N GLY A 51 -10.72 -5.55 -16.40
CA GLY A 51 -11.37 -5.20 -15.15
C GLY A 51 -10.40 -5.12 -13.95
N LYS A 52 -10.89 -5.46 -12.77
CA LYS A 52 -10.15 -5.33 -11.52
C LYS A 52 -8.79 -6.05 -11.56
N PHE A 53 -7.76 -5.41 -11.05
CA PHE A 53 -6.35 -5.86 -11.06
C PHE A 53 -5.65 -5.83 -12.42
N SER A 54 -6.23 -5.22 -13.43
CA SER A 54 -5.60 -5.05 -14.72
C SER A 54 -4.43 -4.07 -14.70
N LEU A 55 -3.53 -4.27 -15.65
CA LEU A 55 -2.41 -3.39 -15.96
C LEU A 55 -2.51 -2.97 -17.43
N ILE A 56 -2.16 -1.73 -17.70
CA ILE A 56 -1.87 -1.26 -19.04
C ILE A 56 -0.37 -1.38 -19.24
N ASN A 57 0.04 -2.25 -20.15
CA ASN A 57 1.45 -2.57 -20.41
C ASN A 57 2.05 -1.66 -21.49
N GLU A 58 1.22 -1.29 -22.49
CA GLU A 58 1.67 -0.53 -23.63
C GLU A 58 0.51 0.30 -24.17
N ILE A 59 0.78 1.50 -24.65
CA ILE A 59 -0.17 2.38 -25.35
C ILE A 59 0.54 3.01 -26.53
N ASN A 60 0.02 2.76 -27.75
CA ASN A 60 0.47 3.37 -28.99
C ASN A 60 -0.65 4.26 -29.55
N ILE A 61 -0.37 5.52 -29.78
CA ILE A 61 -1.34 6.53 -30.20
C ILE A 61 -1.03 6.97 -31.63
N PHE A 62 -2.01 6.79 -32.51
CA PHE A 62 -1.93 7.17 -33.91
C PHE A 62 -2.97 8.24 -34.20
N LYS A 63 -2.57 9.27 -34.96
CA LYS A 63 -3.48 10.29 -35.48
C LYS A 63 -3.68 10.05 -36.95
N LYS A 64 -4.95 9.90 -37.38
CA LYS A 64 -5.33 9.79 -38.81
C LYS A 64 -5.98 11.09 -39.26
N GLU A 65 -5.80 11.43 -40.54
CA GLU A 65 -6.39 12.65 -41.13
C GLU A 65 -7.90 12.53 -41.34
N ASN A 66 -8.41 11.32 -41.60
CA ASN A 66 -9.84 11.06 -41.74
C ASN A 66 -10.55 11.07 -40.36
N ILE A 67 -11.34 12.11 -40.14
CA ILE A 67 -12.07 12.31 -38.88
C ILE A 67 -13.34 11.47 -38.92
N TYR A 68 -13.44 10.55 -37.94
CA TYR A 68 -14.69 9.85 -37.68
C TYR A 68 -15.67 10.83 -37.00
N LYS A 69 -16.74 11.26 -37.72
CA LYS A 69 -17.64 12.33 -37.23
C LYS A 69 -18.55 11.92 -36.04
N LYS A 70 -18.55 10.66 -35.60
CA LYS A 70 -19.43 10.18 -34.50
C LYS A 70 -18.83 10.45 -33.13
N ASN A 71 -19.64 10.98 -32.21
CA ASN A 71 -19.29 11.12 -30.78
C ASN A 71 -19.39 9.78 -30.03
N ILE A 72 -18.77 8.76 -30.58
CA ILE A 72 -18.78 7.40 -30.03
C ILE A 72 -17.33 6.93 -29.96
N ILE A 73 -16.89 6.56 -28.75
CA ILE A 73 -15.63 5.85 -28.57
C ILE A 73 -15.91 4.36 -28.76
N ASN A 74 -15.21 3.73 -29.67
CA ASN A 74 -15.30 2.31 -29.92
C ASN A 74 -14.03 1.63 -29.41
N ILE A 75 -14.18 0.63 -28.53
CA ILE A 75 -13.07 -0.15 -27.99
C ILE A 75 -13.33 -1.61 -28.30
N LYS A 76 -12.33 -2.31 -28.80
CA LYS A 76 -12.40 -3.74 -29.11
C LYS A 76 -11.14 -4.46 -28.66
N SER A 77 -11.33 -5.55 -27.94
CA SER A 77 -10.27 -6.51 -27.61
C SER A 77 -10.30 -7.61 -28.67
N HIS A 78 -9.20 -7.83 -29.37
CA HIS A 78 -9.18 -8.70 -30.55
C HIS A 78 -8.30 -9.93 -30.37
N ARG A 79 -7.34 -9.91 -29.45
CA ARG A 79 -6.43 -11.03 -29.23
C ARG A 79 -6.11 -11.22 -27.75
N LEU A 80 -6.09 -12.47 -27.31
CA LEU A 80 -5.62 -12.90 -26.00
C LEU A 80 -4.42 -13.84 -26.20
N ASP A 81 -3.23 -13.41 -25.79
CA ASP A 81 -2.08 -14.31 -25.65
C ASP A 81 -2.10 -14.96 -24.27
N ARG A 82 -2.57 -16.21 -24.23
CA ARG A 82 -2.71 -16.98 -22.98
C ARG A 82 -1.38 -17.29 -22.28
N ARG A 83 -0.26 -17.31 -23.01
CA ARG A 83 1.07 -17.64 -22.46
C ARG A 83 1.53 -16.54 -21.49
N PHE A 84 1.20 -15.29 -21.84
CA PHE A 84 1.62 -14.11 -21.08
C PHE A 84 0.44 -13.38 -20.41
N ASN A 85 -0.80 -13.89 -20.59
CA ASN A 85 -2.03 -13.22 -20.15
C ASN A 85 -2.14 -11.78 -20.66
N ILE A 86 -1.69 -11.56 -21.90
CA ILE A 86 -1.71 -10.24 -22.55
C ILE A 86 -2.91 -10.18 -23.49
N ILE A 87 -3.67 -9.10 -23.38
CA ILE A 87 -4.82 -8.79 -24.23
C ILE A 87 -4.44 -7.62 -25.10
N GLU A 88 -4.56 -7.81 -26.42
CA GLU A 88 -4.38 -6.77 -27.40
C GLU A 88 -5.72 -6.10 -27.70
N ASN A 89 -5.74 -4.79 -27.56
CA ASN A 89 -6.93 -3.97 -27.68
C ASN A 89 -6.67 -2.82 -28.66
N TYR A 90 -7.73 -2.37 -29.32
CA TYR A 90 -7.69 -1.10 -30.02
C TYR A 90 -8.89 -0.23 -29.64
N MET A 91 -8.68 1.08 -29.70
CA MET A 91 -9.71 2.07 -29.49
C MET A 91 -9.69 3.08 -30.63
N GLN A 92 -10.88 3.52 -31.03
CA GLN A 92 -11.04 4.58 -32.03
C GLN A 92 -11.98 5.67 -31.50
N TYR A 93 -11.52 6.92 -31.61
CA TYR A 93 -12.35 8.08 -31.37
C TYR A 93 -11.91 9.24 -32.25
N LYS A 94 -12.82 9.69 -33.14
CA LYS A 94 -12.54 10.74 -34.12
C LYS A 94 -11.25 10.45 -34.92
N LYS A 95 -10.24 11.34 -34.82
CA LYS A 95 -8.93 11.22 -35.51
C LYS A 95 -7.94 10.32 -34.76
N TYR A 96 -8.25 9.84 -33.56
CA TYR A 96 -7.34 9.03 -32.75
C TYR A 96 -7.63 7.54 -32.86
N PHE A 97 -6.59 6.79 -33.13
CA PHE A 97 -6.51 5.35 -33.01
C PHE A 97 -5.50 5.04 -31.91
N ILE A 98 -5.86 4.17 -30.99
CA ILE A 98 -5.02 3.80 -29.86
C ILE A 98 -4.99 2.29 -29.78
N ASP A 99 -3.81 1.72 -30.05
CA ASP A 99 -3.53 0.32 -29.78
C ASP A 99 -2.95 0.22 -28.37
N PHE A 100 -3.47 -0.71 -27.59
CA PHE A 100 -2.97 -0.87 -26.23
C PHE A 100 -2.99 -2.32 -25.78
N LYS A 101 -2.00 -2.70 -24.98
CA LYS A 101 -1.89 -4.03 -24.39
C LYS A 101 -2.22 -3.96 -22.90
N THR A 102 -3.02 -4.91 -22.45
CA THR A 102 -3.40 -5.05 -21.05
C THR A 102 -3.11 -6.45 -20.57
N SER A 103 -2.89 -6.59 -19.27
CA SER A 103 -2.77 -7.87 -18.60
C SER A 103 -3.48 -7.86 -17.27
N ILE A 104 -3.83 -9.03 -16.76
CA ILE A 104 -4.36 -9.20 -15.41
C ILE A 104 -3.18 -9.59 -14.51
N ARG A 105 -3.02 -8.86 -13.42
CA ARG A 105 -2.09 -9.31 -12.38
C ARG A 105 -2.57 -10.65 -11.86
N PRO A 106 -1.72 -11.68 -11.81
CA PRO A 106 -2.09 -12.89 -11.13
C PRO A 106 -2.48 -12.53 -9.70
N THR A 107 -3.67 -12.95 -9.28
CA THR A 107 -4.05 -12.86 -7.87
C THR A 107 -3.02 -13.71 -7.13
N LEU A 108 -2.20 -13.05 -6.33
CA LEU A 108 -1.34 -13.76 -5.40
C LEU A 108 -2.29 -14.50 -4.44
N ASN A 109 -2.64 -15.74 -4.77
CA ASN A 109 -3.16 -16.68 -3.80
C ASN A 109 -2.00 -16.98 -2.83
N ILE A 110 -1.66 -16.01 -2.01
CA ILE A 110 -0.82 -16.22 -0.85
C ILE A 110 -1.67 -17.11 0.06
N LYS A 111 -1.63 -18.41 -0.15
CA LYS A 111 -1.97 -19.34 0.89
C LYS A 111 -1.02 -19.03 2.02
N LEU A 112 -1.52 -18.38 3.06
CA LEU A 112 -0.76 -18.13 4.28
C LEU A 112 -0.17 -19.48 4.67
N GLN A 113 1.13 -19.65 4.49
CA GLN A 113 1.80 -20.86 4.90
C GLN A 113 1.59 -20.98 6.41
N LYS A 114 1.09 -22.11 6.85
CA LYS A 114 0.98 -22.37 8.29
C LYS A 114 2.39 -22.19 8.88
N PRO A 115 2.53 -21.41 9.97
CA PRO A 115 3.84 -21.21 10.57
C PRO A 115 4.43 -22.57 10.95
N ASN A 116 5.72 -22.76 10.70
CA ASN A 116 6.37 -24.02 11.02
C ASN A 116 6.40 -24.25 12.54
N LYS A 117 6.61 -25.48 12.97
CA LYS A 117 6.62 -25.87 14.39
C LYS A 117 7.64 -25.07 15.22
N LYS A 118 8.79 -24.71 14.63
CA LYS A 118 9.84 -23.90 15.29
C LYS A 118 9.33 -22.50 15.63
N ILE A 119 8.72 -21.81 14.67
CA ILE A 119 8.13 -20.46 14.87
C ILE A 119 7.04 -20.52 15.93
N ILE A 120 6.16 -21.53 15.90
CA ILE A 120 5.10 -21.68 16.91
C ILE A 120 5.69 -21.85 18.31
N LYS A 121 6.77 -22.64 18.44
CA LYS A 121 7.48 -22.83 19.73
C LYS A 121 8.07 -21.52 20.24
N GLU A 122 8.74 -20.78 19.38
CA GLU A 122 9.32 -19.47 19.72
C GLU A 122 8.26 -18.48 20.20
N ILE A 123 7.11 -18.40 19.49
CA ILE A 123 5.99 -17.53 19.87
C ILE A 123 5.42 -17.93 21.24
N LYS A 124 5.24 -19.21 21.50
CA LYS A 124 4.74 -19.71 22.79
C LYS A 124 5.69 -19.40 23.95
N ASN A 125 6.97 -19.18 23.67
CA ASN A 125 7.99 -18.83 24.66
C ASN A 125 8.06 -17.31 24.94
N ILE A 126 7.37 -16.47 24.19
CA ILE A 126 7.30 -15.03 24.46
C ILE A 126 6.57 -14.81 25.79
N LYS A 127 7.24 -14.13 26.72
CA LYS A 127 6.71 -13.86 28.09
C LYS A 127 6.06 -12.49 28.21
N ASN A 128 6.59 -11.49 27.49
CA ASN A 128 6.12 -10.12 27.59
C ASN A 128 4.86 -9.92 26.74
N ASN A 129 3.96 -9.07 27.23
CA ASN A 129 2.85 -8.56 26.44
C ASN A 129 3.35 -7.88 25.16
N SER A 130 2.52 -7.80 24.12
CA SER A 130 2.93 -7.24 22.83
C SER A 130 2.02 -6.09 22.42
N LEU A 131 2.62 -4.95 22.04
CA LEU A 131 1.93 -3.80 21.48
C LEU A 131 2.27 -3.69 19.99
N ILE A 132 1.27 -3.79 19.13
CA ILE A 132 1.41 -3.70 17.69
C ILE A 132 0.76 -2.41 17.20
N ILE A 133 1.58 -1.44 16.82
CA ILE A 133 1.13 -0.15 16.28
C ILE A 133 1.02 -0.27 14.78
N GLY A 134 -0.22 -0.18 14.25
CA GLY A 134 -0.52 -0.46 12.85
C GLY A 134 -0.88 -1.92 12.57
N GLY A 135 -1.67 -2.53 13.45
CA GLY A 135 -2.09 -3.94 13.39
C GLY A 135 -3.25 -4.26 12.45
N SER A 136 -3.80 -3.29 11.69
CA SER A 136 -5.01 -3.51 10.89
C SER A 136 -4.78 -4.16 9.54
N SER A 137 -3.56 -4.12 8.99
CA SER A 137 -3.23 -4.65 7.66
C SER A 137 -1.76 -5.02 7.55
N GLY A 138 -1.39 -5.72 6.47
CA GLY A 138 -0.01 -6.07 6.14
C GLY A 138 0.70 -6.83 7.26
N ILE A 139 2.00 -6.58 7.40
CA ILE A 139 2.89 -7.27 8.35
C ILE A 139 2.38 -7.18 9.80
N GLY A 140 1.86 -6.00 10.21
CA GLY A 140 1.32 -5.83 11.57
C GLY A 140 0.11 -6.72 11.86
N ASN A 141 -0.77 -6.91 10.88
CA ASN A 141 -1.93 -7.81 11.01
C ASN A 141 -1.51 -9.28 11.07
N ASP A 142 -0.56 -9.67 10.24
CA ASP A 142 -0.10 -11.05 10.21
C ASP A 142 0.67 -11.42 11.47
N LEU A 143 1.52 -10.50 11.97
CA LEU A 143 2.20 -10.66 13.26
C LEU A 143 1.21 -10.75 14.42
N MET A 144 0.18 -9.91 14.43
CA MET A 144 -0.88 -9.98 15.44
C MET A 144 -1.56 -11.34 15.46
N LYS A 145 -1.99 -11.85 14.29
CA LYS A 145 -2.62 -13.17 14.16
C LYS A 145 -1.70 -14.30 14.65
N LEU A 146 -0.42 -14.17 14.32
CA LEU A 146 0.59 -15.14 14.73
C LEU A 146 0.76 -15.15 16.26
N PHE A 147 0.84 -13.97 16.89
CA PHE A 147 0.99 -13.86 18.35
C PHE A 147 -0.26 -14.32 19.11
N LEU A 148 -1.45 -14.29 18.50
CA LEU A 148 -2.69 -14.80 19.11
C LEU A 148 -2.65 -16.31 19.41
N ILE A 149 -1.67 -17.04 18.87
CA ILE A 149 -1.41 -18.44 19.21
C ILE A 149 -0.96 -18.57 20.66
N ASN A 150 -0.23 -17.57 21.20
CA ASN A 150 0.21 -17.53 22.59
C ASN A 150 -0.89 -16.93 23.48
N LYS A 151 -1.59 -17.82 24.19
CA LYS A 151 -2.70 -17.42 25.09
C LYS A 151 -2.24 -16.84 26.44
N LYS A 152 -0.94 -16.92 26.76
CA LYS A 152 -0.38 -16.48 28.04
C LYS A 152 -0.09 -14.97 28.09
N ILE A 153 0.03 -14.32 26.93
CA ILE A 153 0.33 -12.88 26.81
C ILE A 153 -0.87 -12.10 26.31
N LYS A 154 -0.95 -10.83 26.68
CA LYS A 154 -1.89 -9.87 26.10
C LYS A 154 -1.30 -9.25 24.85
N ILE A 155 -2.11 -9.12 23.82
CA ILE A 155 -1.77 -8.49 22.57
C ILE A 155 -2.62 -7.25 22.42
N ILE A 156 -1.98 -6.10 22.33
CA ILE A 156 -2.62 -4.80 22.12
C ILE A 156 -2.33 -4.40 20.67
N ALA A 157 -3.37 -4.26 19.85
CA ALA A 157 -3.21 -3.86 18.45
C ALA A 157 -3.95 -2.55 18.17
N THR A 158 -3.26 -1.62 17.51
CA THR A 158 -3.89 -0.36 17.12
C THR A 158 -4.30 -0.36 15.66
N TYR A 159 -5.38 0.38 15.37
CA TYR A 159 -5.82 0.68 14.01
C TYR A 159 -6.21 2.16 13.89
N HIS A 160 -6.15 2.72 12.68
CA HIS A 160 -6.61 4.09 12.42
C HIS A 160 -7.95 4.09 11.67
N LYS A 161 -7.93 3.73 10.38
CA LYS A 161 -9.11 3.73 9.51
C LYS A 161 -9.79 2.36 9.44
N ASN A 162 -9.02 1.31 9.19
CA ASN A 162 -9.53 -0.04 8.98
C ASN A 162 -9.61 -0.78 10.31
N ARG A 163 -10.83 -1.07 10.75
CA ARG A 163 -11.07 -1.76 12.03
C ARG A 163 -10.54 -3.20 11.99
N ILE A 164 -9.97 -3.64 13.13
CA ILE A 164 -9.60 -5.04 13.36
C ILE A 164 -10.84 -5.78 13.87
N ASN A 165 -11.35 -6.75 13.10
CA ASN A 165 -12.59 -7.49 13.40
C ASN A 165 -12.30 -8.89 14.00
N ILE A 166 -11.26 -9.01 14.82
CA ILE A 166 -10.92 -10.26 15.50
C ILE A 166 -11.34 -10.15 16.96
N LYS A 167 -12.08 -11.15 17.47
CA LYS A 167 -12.48 -11.23 18.88
C LYS A 167 -11.72 -12.39 19.54
N GLN A 168 -10.81 -12.09 20.44
CA GLN A 168 -10.10 -13.07 21.27
C GLN A 168 -9.84 -12.51 22.68
N LYS A 169 -9.89 -13.36 23.72
CA LYS A 169 -9.75 -12.96 25.13
C LYS A 169 -8.42 -12.24 25.41
N ASN A 170 -7.35 -12.63 24.71
CA ASN A 170 -6.03 -12.04 24.89
C ASN A 170 -5.71 -10.90 23.91
N LEU A 171 -6.69 -10.43 23.12
CA LEU A 171 -6.54 -9.31 22.19
C LEU A 171 -7.29 -8.06 22.69
N ILE A 172 -6.58 -6.96 22.76
CA ILE A 172 -7.12 -5.62 23.01
C ILE A 172 -6.96 -4.82 21.72
N VAL A 173 -8.08 -4.38 21.14
CA VAL A 173 -8.08 -3.60 19.89
C VAL A 173 -8.39 -2.14 20.22
N LEU A 174 -7.52 -1.23 19.76
CA LEU A 174 -7.62 0.20 20.04
C LEU A 174 -7.65 1.02 18.76
N LYS A 175 -8.61 1.92 18.67
CA LYS A 175 -8.61 2.94 17.61
C LYS A 175 -7.65 4.04 18.01
N ALA A 176 -6.59 4.26 17.24
CA ALA A 176 -5.61 5.30 17.51
C ALA A 176 -4.99 5.83 16.21
N ASP A 177 -5.14 7.12 15.98
CA ASP A 177 -4.29 7.84 15.06
C ASP A 177 -2.98 8.17 15.80
N ILE A 178 -1.91 7.48 15.45
CA ILE A 178 -0.62 7.63 16.12
C ILE A 178 -0.09 9.07 16.08
N THR A 179 -0.53 9.88 15.12
CA THR A 179 -0.12 11.28 15.00
C THR A 179 -0.80 12.19 16.01
N ASN A 180 -1.97 11.82 16.51
CA ASN A 180 -2.80 12.62 17.42
C ASN A 180 -2.96 11.95 18.79
N ASN A 181 -2.88 10.62 18.87
CA ASN A 181 -3.15 9.85 20.09
C ASN A 181 -1.90 9.30 20.77
N LEU A 182 -0.73 9.93 20.57
CA LEU A 182 0.53 9.42 21.12
C LEU A 182 0.49 9.25 22.65
N LEU A 183 -0.10 10.18 23.36
CA LEU A 183 -0.23 10.11 24.83
C LEU A 183 -1.00 8.86 25.28
N SER A 184 -2.06 8.49 24.60
CA SER A 184 -2.82 7.26 24.87
C SER A 184 -1.96 6.01 24.69
N ILE A 185 -1.10 5.98 23.66
CA ILE A 185 -0.16 4.88 23.45
C ILE A 185 0.87 4.82 24.58
N LEU A 186 1.42 5.95 25.01
CA LEU A 186 2.38 6.00 26.11
C LEU A 186 1.76 5.51 27.44
N ARG A 187 0.50 5.84 27.73
CA ARG A 187 -0.24 5.31 28.89
C ARG A 187 -0.41 3.79 28.81
N ILE A 188 -0.67 3.24 27.62
CA ILE A 188 -0.75 1.79 27.39
C ILE A 188 0.61 1.14 27.65
N MET A 189 1.69 1.74 27.15
CA MET A 189 3.04 1.24 27.37
C MET A 189 3.37 1.18 28.87
N GLN A 190 2.94 2.15 29.64
CA GLN A 190 3.12 2.18 31.08
C GLN A 190 2.26 1.14 31.81
N LYS A 191 0.99 0.99 31.40
CA LYS A 191 0.02 0.08 32.03
C LYS A 191 0.38 -1.40 31.89
N TYR A 192 0.90 -1.80 30.70
CA TYR A 192 1.10 -3.20 30.34
C TYR A 192 2.57 -3.63 30.28
N LYS A 193 3.49 -2.83 30.82
CA LYS A 193 4.92 -3.15 30.87
C LYS A 193 5.20 -4.47 31.63
N PRO A 194 6.26 -5.24 31.31
CA PRO A 194 7.14 -5.04 30.16
C PRO A 194 6.46 -5.41 28.84
N LEU A 195 6.78 -4.67 27.77
CA LEU A 195 6.19 -4.82 26.46
C LEU A 195 7.23 -5.10 25.38
N ASN A 196 6.83 -5.95 24.41
CA ASN A 196 7.45 -5.98 23.10
C ASN A 196 6.64 -5.08 22.16
N ILE A 197 7.23 -4.01 21.69
CA ILE A 197 6.55 -2.98 20.88
C ILE A 197 6.98 -3.13 19.43
N TYR A 198 6.01 -3.29 18.53
CA TYR A 198 6.20 -3.45 17.09
C TYR A 198 5.56 -2.28 16.37
N TYR A 199 6.37 -1.46 15.70
CA TYR A 199 5.90 -0.26 15.04
C TYR A 199 5.77 -0.47 13.52
N PHE A 200 4.54 -0.61 13.03
CA PHE A 200 4.22 -0.77 11.60
C PHE A 200 3.33 0.36 11.06
N ALA A 201 3.04 1.39 11.86
CA ALA A 201 2.25 2.51 11.37
C ALA A 201 2.99 3.25 10.26
N THR A 202 2.29 3.46 9.14
CA THR A 202 2.82 4.11 7.95
C THR A 202 1.75 5.00 7.31
N PRO A 203 2.09 6.18 6.78
CA PRO A 203 1.19 6.92 5.91
C PRO A 203 1.11 6.23 4.54
N LEU A 204 0.26 6.74 3.67
CA LEU A 204 0.30 6.34 2.26
C LEU A 204 1.68 6.69 1.68
N ILE A 205 2.38 5.69 1.16
CA ILE A 205 3.70 5.88 0.58
C ILE A 205 3.53 6.15 -0.92
N ASP A 206 3.95 7.33 -1.36
CA ASP A 206 4.12 7.65 -2.77
C ASP A 206 5.56 8.13 -3.01
N THR A 207 6.37 7.24 -3.59
CA THR A 207 7.79 7.52 -3.86
C THR A 207 8.02 8.34 -5.12
N ARG A 208 6.98 8.59 -5.92
CA ARG A 208 7.06 9.38 -7.16
C ARG A 208 7.02 10.88 -6.88
N ILE A 209 6.42 11.27 -5.75
CA ILE A 209 6.23 12.67 -5.37
C ILE A 209 7.13 13.00 -4.19
N ASN A 210 8.16 13.81 -4.42
CA ASN A 210 8.98 14.38 -3.38
C ASN A 210 8.52 15.83 -3.11
N SER A 211 7.43 16.00 -2.36
CA SER A 211 6.93 17.30 -1.91
C SER A 211 7.26 17.55 -0.44
N ASP A 212 7.26 18.81 -0.02
CA ASP A 212 7.44 19.17 1.40
C ASP A 212 6.35 18.60 2.29
N THR A 213 5.12 18.54 1.80
CA THR A 213 4.00 17.94 2.52
C THR A 213 4.23 16.46 2.78
N ASN A 214 4.71 15.74 1.78
CA ASN A 214 5.09 14.33 1.91
C ASN A 214 6.27 14.16 2.87
N TYR A 215 7.29 15.01 2.80
CA TYR A 215 8.42 14.96 3.70
C TYR A 215 7.99 15.15 5.16
N ARG A 216 7.18 16.16 5.46
CA ARG A 216 6.66 16.42 6.82
C ARG A 216 5.86 15.24 7.37
N SER A 217 5.00 14.65 6.52
CA SER A 217 4.24 13.45 6.90
C SER A 217 5.17 12.28 7.22
N TYR A 218 6.11 11.97 6.33
CA TYR A 218 7.07 10.87 6.52
C TYR A 218 7.96 11.13 7.73
N TYR A 219 8.43 12.35 7.94
CA TYR A 219 9.23 12.71 9.10
C TYR A 219 8.46 12.47 10.41
N LYS A 220 7.17 12.83 10.45
CA LYS A 220 6.31 12.57 11.61
C LYS A 220 6.17 11.09 11.90
N TYR A 221 5.85 10.28 10.87
CA TYR A 221 5.63 8.83 11.03
C TYR A 221 6.92 8.03 11.22
N TYR A 222 7.99 8.39 10.54
CA TYR A 222 9.21 7.56 10.53
C TYR A 222 10.33 8.07 11.42
N VAL A 223 10.24 9.31 11.92
CA VAL A 223 11.28 9.88 12.80
C VAL A 223 10.68 10.32 14.12
N THR A 224 9.79 11.32 14.13
CA THR A 224 9.36 11.97 15.37
C THR A 224 8.66 11.01 16.32
N ILE A 225 7.65 10.30 15.83
CA ILE A 225 6.83 9.39 16.64
C ILE A 225 7.63 8.18 17.10
N PRO A 226 8.27 7.39 16.21
CA PRO A 226 8.99 6.22 16.64
C PRO A 226 10.19 6.55 17.55
N LEU A 227 10.83 7.72 17.38
CA LEU A 227 11.89 8.17 18.28
C LEU A 227 11.38 8.44 19.70
N LYS A 228 10.20 9.08 19.83
CA LYS A 228 9.57 9.28 21.14
C LYS A 228 9.21 7.94 21.78
N LEU A 229 8.69 6.99 21.02
CA LEU A 229 8.36 5.65 21.50
C LEU A 229 9.60 4.87 21.91
N ALA A 230 10.69 4.95 21.13
CA ALA A 230 11.96 4.31 21.45
C ALA A 230 12.56 4.85 22.76
N LYS A 231 12.60 6.18 22.93
CA LYS A 231 13.05 6.80 24.19
C LYS A 231 12.21 6.36 25.40
N TYR A 232 10.88 6.32 25.21
CA TYR A 232 9.98 5.86 26.27
C TYR A 232 10.14 4.36 26.56
N SER A 233 10.44 3.56 25.53
CA SER A 233 10.72 2.14 25.70
C SER A 233 11.96 1.89 26.56
N LEU A 234 13.04 2.62 26.32
CA LEU A 234 14.25 2.56 27.15
C LEU A 234 13.96 2.89 28.61
N LYS A 235 13.20 3.97 28.88
CA LYS A 235 12.84 4.39 30.25
C LYS A 235 12.09 3.31 31.05
N TYR A 236 11.29 2.44 30.38
CA TYR A 236 10.43 1.46 31.03
C TYR A 236 10.83 0.00 30.72
N ASN A 237 12.06 -0.22 30.28
CA ASN A 237 12.60 -1.54 29.96
C ASN A 237 11.69 -2.35 29.01
N ASN A 238 11.17 -1.67 27.97
CA ASN A 238 10.40 -2.28 26.91
C ASN A 238 11.29 -2.53 25.67
N ASN A 239 11.04 -3.63 24.97
CA ASN A 239 11.67 -3.88 23.68
C ASN A 239 10.96 -3.09 22.59
N PHE A 240 11.71 -2.44 21.69
CA PHE A 240 11.15 -1.67 20.60
C PHE A 240 11.67 -2.16 19.25
N PHE A 241 10.77 -2.66 18.40
CA PHE A 241 11.05 -3.09 17.05
C PHE A 241 10.53 -2.06 16.04
N TYR A 242 11.40 -1.65 15.14
CA TYR A 242 11.09 -0.77 14.04
C TYR A 242 11.65 -1.35 12.73
N PRO A 243 10.84 -1.62 11.70
CA PRO A 243 11.30 -2.22 10.46
C PRO A 243 12.14 -1.23 9.64
N SER A 244 13.31 -1.65 9.21
CA SER A 244 14.12 -0.95 8.23
C SER A 244 13.52 -1.08 6.82
N SER A 245 14.27 -0.70 5.78
CA SER A 245 13.86 -0.84 4.39
C SER A 245 15.04 -1.20 3.49
N ILE A 246 14.84 -2.14 2.58
CA ILE A 246 15.82 -2.49 1.56
C ILE A 246 16.17 -1.28 0.66
N PHE A 247 15.24 -0.36 0.47
CA PHE A 247 15.40 0.84 -0.36
C PHE A 247 16.38 1.87 0.22
N LEU A 248 16.88 1.69 1.44
CA LEU A 248 17.88 2.62 2.04
C LEU A 248 19.20 2.64 1.29
N ASN A 249 19.51 1.57 0.55
CA ASN A 249 20.75 1.41 -0.21
C ASN A 249 20.61 1.85 -1.69
N GLU A 250 19.44 2.26 -2.12
CA GLU A 250 19.24 2.71 -3.50
C GLU A 250 19.89 4.07 -3.77
N LYS A 251 20.38 4.25 -5.01
CA LYS A 251 21.02 5.52 -5.47
C LYS A 251 20.01 6.68 -5.45
N LYS A 252 18.76 6.43 -5.87
CA LYS A 252 17.69 7.45 -5.90
C LYS A 252 17.03 7.57 -4.53
N LYS A 253 17.28 8.68 -3.85
CA LYS A 253 16.70 8.96 -2.54
C LYS A 253 15.30 9.54 -2.68
N SER A 254 14.33 8.93 -2.02
CA SER A 254 12.98 9.48 -1.82
C SER A 254 12.83 10.03 -0.40
N ASN A 255 11.83 10.89 -0.18
CA ASN A 255 11.50 11.37 1.17
C ASN A 255 11.27 10.23 2.18
N TYR A 256 10.73 9.10 1.70
CA TYR A 256 10.57 7.88 2.49
C TYR A 256 11.91 7.31 2.96
N THR A 257 12.86 7.11 2.04
CA THR A 257 14.17 6.53 2.38
C THR A 257 15.01 7.47 3.23
N ILE A 258 14.96 8.77 2.95
CA ILE A 258 15.66 9.81 3.73
C ILE A 258 15.19 9.78 5.18
N THR A 259 13.88 9.81 5.42
CA THR A 259 13.33 9.87 6.79
C THR A 259 13.58 8.58 7.57
N LYS A 260 13.53 7.42 6.94
CA LYS A 260 13.91 6.16 7.60
C LYS A 260 15.39 6.12 7.99
N LYS A 261 16.27 6.60 7.11
CA LYS A 261 17.72 6.68 7.41
C LYS A 261 18.02 7.62 8.58
N ILE A 262 17.33 8.77 8.65
CA ILE A 262 17.44 9.70 9.77
C ILE A 262 17.06 9.03 11.09
N PHE A 263 15.99 8.24 11.12
CA PHE A 263 15.60 7.50 12.34
C PHE A 263 16.68 6.52 12.77
N GLU A 264 17.21 5.70 11.85
CA GLU A 264 18.28 4.74 12.18
C GLU A 264 19.53 5.42 12.75
N GLN A 265 19.93 6.55 12.18
CA GLN A 265 21.04 7.34 12.69
C GLN A 265 20.78 7.84 14.12
N LYS A 266 19.59 8.40 14.39
CA LYS A 266 19.20 8.90 15.72
C LYS A 266 19.12 7.78 16.76
N VAL A 267 18.64 6.59 16.40
CA VAL A 267 18.60 5.44 17.33
C VAL A 267 20.01 4.93 17.65
N LYS A 268 20.94 4.93 16.67
CA LYS A 268 22.34 4.58 16.94
C LYS A 268 22.98 5.51 17.98
N ILE A 269 22.68 6.80 17.93
CA ILE A 269 23.14 7.78 18.93
C ILE A 269 22.52 7.47 20.30
N LEU A 270 21.21 7.25 20.35
CA LEU A 270 20.52 6.90 21.60
C LEU A 270 21.09 5.66 22.30
N LYS A 271 21.44 4.63 21.54
CA LYS A 271 22.08 3.42 22.09
C LYS A 271 23.45 3.73 22.71
N LYS A 272 24.30 4.50 22.03
CA LYS A 272 25.60 4.90 22.56
C LYS A 272 25.50 5.70 23.84
N ASP A 273 24.47 6.53 23.99
CA ASP A 273 24.26 7.31 25.18
C ASP A 273 23.77 6.45 26.36
N THR A 274 22.97 5.40 26.10
CA THR A 274 22.53 4.46 27.14
C THR A 274 23.64 3.51 27.61
N ASP A 275 24.52 3.07 26.69
CA ASP A 275 25.68 2.23 27.03
C ASP A 275 26.74 2.99 27.84
N LYS A 276 26.71 4.33 27.85
CA LYS A 276 27.57 5.18 28.68
C LYS A 276 27.03 5.45 30.09
N ILE A 277 25.78 5.12 30.35
CA ILE A 277 25.08 5.36 31.63
C ILE A 277 25.04 4.09 32.51
N ASN A 278 25.44 2.95 31.95
CA ASN A 278 25.67 1.71 32.65
C ASN A 278 27.20 1.50 32.84
#